data_f5ebb9050059281e382712b7bb90a761
#
_entry.id   f5ebb9050059281e382712b7bb90a761
#
_cell.length_a   1.000
_cell.length_b   1.000
_cell.length_c   1.000
_cell.angle_alpha   90.00
_cell.angle_beta   90.00
_cell.angle_gamma   90.00
#
_symmetry.space_group_name_H-M   'P 1'
#
loop_
_entity.id
_entity.type
_entity.pdbx_description
1 polymer ?
#
loop_
_entity_poly.entity_id
_entity_poly.type
_entity_poly.pdbx_seq_one_letter_code
_entity_poly.pdbx_strand_id
1 'polypeptide(L)'
;MNKHIGTIKRWRVQIFAITWLAYAAFYFTRKAFSVAKLGIGEDPTFMLDKMAMANLDAIYLTAYAIGQFTWGILADRFGPRVVVLGGLLISAAAALVMGSFATLPIFATCMLIQGLAQSTGWSGLCKNLGSFYPAEQRGRVLGLWSSCYAFGGLVASPFAGWWAYTLIGSWHAAFISSAAVVGLVAVLFFIFQRNKPEDVGLPAVEPEPELTAEEAQAQSKISVLEPLKEILRNRTVLVLGLAYFMLKPARYAILLWGPVIVFEQMPSVGKVGAAIIPTAFELAGLLGPIMIGLASDKVFGARRMPACVLSLLALTVSLALFMGALHTGSVLLVVALLFVMGLTLYGPDSMISGAAAIDFGTAKAGATAAGFVNGCGSVGAILGGLLPGYFDTVTVFIVFAGCAMFSALVLIPHWNSRPGGLRAHYPLVPNRPISVKSLRT
;
A
#
# COMPACT_ATOMS: atom_id res chain seq x y z
N MET A 1 31.87 23.55 2.37
CA MET A 1 31.20 22.44 3.05
C MET A 1 29.81 22.80 3.57
N ASN A 2 29.63 23.86 4.39
CA ASN A 2 28.30 24.21 4.93
C ASN A 2 27.23 24.60 3.89
N LYS A 3 27.59 25.18 2.76
CA LYS A 3 26.65 25.60 1.70
C LYS A 3 26.02 24.40 0.98
N HIS A 4 26.76 23.30 0.76
CA HIS A 4 26.26 22.07 0.15
C HIS A 4 25.35 21.30 1.08
N ILE A 5 25.60 21.30 2.40
CA ILE A 5 24.76 20.63 3.40
C ILE A 5 23.37 21.27 3.48
N GLY A 6 23.29 22.61 3.43
CA GLY A 6 22.00 23.30 3.39
C GLY A 6 21.20 22.99 2.12
N THR A 7 21.89 22.93 0.98
CA THR A 7 21.27 22.66 -0.32
C THR A 7 20.74 21.23 -0.42
N ILE A 8 21.50 20.20 0.02
CA ILE A 8 21.02 18.81 0.00
C ILE A 8 19.80 18.59 0.92
N LYS A 9 19.77 19.23 2.10
CA LYS A 9 18.62 19.17 2.99
C LYS A 9 17.36 19.72 2.33
N ARG A 10 17.45 20.84 1.63
CA ARG A 10 16.33 21.43 0.88
C ARG A 10 15.82 20.47 -0.20
N TRP A 11 16.70 19.87 -0.98
CA TRP A 11 16.34 18.89 -2.01
C TRP A 11 15.71 17.63 -1.41
N ARG A 12 16.22 17.12 -0.29
CA ARG A 12 15.60 15.99 0.41
C ARG A 12 14.15 16.26 0.80
N VAL A 13 13.88 17.44 1.37
CA VAL A 13 12.50 17.84 1.73
C VAL A 13 11.64 17.97 0.48
N GLN A 14 12.15 18.62 -0.57
CA GLN A 14 11.41 18.82 -1.82
C GLN A 14 11.08 17.49 -2.50
N ILE A 15 12.05 16.59 -2.63
CA ILE A 15 11.86 15.27 -3.25
C ILE A 15 10.90 14.42 -2.40
N PHE A 16 11.07 14.45 -1.06
CA PHE A 16 10.13 13.78 -0.17
C PHE A 16 8.68 14.27 -0.39
N ALA A 17 8.48 15.59 -0.37
CA ALA A 17 7.15 16.18 -0.48
C ALA A 17 6.51 15.89 -1.85
N ILE A 18 7.24 16.08 -2.94
CA ILE A 18 6.68 15.88 -4.29
C ILE A 18 6.42 14.42 -4.61
N THR A 19 7.26 13.50 -4.15
CA THR A 19 7.05 12.06 -4.34
C THR A 19 5.93 11.54 -3.46
N TRP A 20 5.81 12.05 -2.23
CA TRP A 20 4.70 11.77 -1.32
C TRP A 20 3.36 12.22 -1.92
N LEU A 21 3.31 13.44 -2.44
CA LEU A 21 2.14 14.01 -3.09
C LEU A 21 1.77 13.23 -4.36
N ALA A 22 2.74 12.86 -5.19
CA ALA A 22 2.53 12.09 -6.41
C ALA A 22 1.90 10.71 -6.10
N TYR A 23 2.41 10.02 -5.08
CA TYR A 23 1.84 8.72 -4.71
C TYR A 23 0.44 8.85 -4.09
N ALA A 24 0.22 9.86 -3.24
CA ALA A 24 -1.11 10.17 -2.71
C ALA A 24 -2.11 10.52 -3.82
N ALA A 25 -1.66 11.24 -4.87
CA ALA A 25 -2.50 11.62 -5.99
C ALA A 25 -3.04 10.42 -6.79
N PHE A 26 -2.28 9.33 -6.96
CA PHE A 26 -2.79 8.12 -7.61
C PHE A 26 -4.05 7.56 -6.93
N TYR A 27 -4.23 7.80 -5.63
CA TYR A 27 -5.43 7.35 -4.93
C TYR A 27 -6.70 8.07 -5.37
N PHE A 28 -6.61 9.31 -5.87
CA PHE A 28 -7.78 10.02 -6.37
C PHE A 28 -8.41 9.28 -7.55
N THR A 29 -7.64 8.92 -8.57
CA THR A 29 -8.16 8.14 -9.71
C THR A 29 -8.49 6.70 -9.34
N ARG A 30 -7.79 6.09 -8.36
CA ARG A 30 -8.09 4.76 -7.83
C ARG A 30 -9.44 4.71 -7.11
N LYS A 31 -9.75 5.70 -6.28
CA LYS A 31 -10.99 5.79 -5.52
C LYS A 31 -12.18 6.32 -6.35
N ALA A 32 -11.92 6.97 -7.48
CA ALA A 32 -12.98 7.50 -8.34
C ALA A 32 -14.01 6.43 -8.74
N PHE A 33 -13.56 5.25 -9.19
CA PHE A 33 -14.46 4.16 -9.55
C PHE A 33 -15.19 3.58 -8.34
N SER A 34 -14.52 3.44 -7.19
CA SER A 34 -15.14 2.97 -5.94
C SER A 34 -16.35 3.83 -5.54
N VAL A 35 -16.25 5.14 -5.70
CA VAL A 35 -17.32 6.10 -5.41
C VAL A 35 -18.34 6.13 -6.53
N ALA A 36 -17.90 6.13 -7.80
CA ALA A 36 -18.75 6.18 -8.97
C ALA A 36 -19.71 4.98 -9.07
N LYS A 37 -19.34 3.80 -8.55
CA LYS A 37 -20.19 2.60 -8.48
C LYS A 37 -21.57 2.89 -7.89
N LEU A 38 -21.67 3.81 -6.90
CA LEU A 38 -22.94 4.23 -6.30
C LEU A 38 -23.90 4.90 -7.27
N GLY A 39 -23.38 5.59 -8.29
CA GLY A 39 -24.18 6.23 -9.31
C GLY A 39 -24.35 5.36 -10.56
N ILE A 40 -23.31 4.63 -10.95
CA ILE A 40 -23.34 3.73 -12.12
C ILE A 40 -24.39 2.63 -11.93
N GLY A 41 -24.56 2.08 -10.73
CA GLY A 41 -25.57 1.06 -10.44
C GLY A 41 -27.03 1.56 -10.58
N GLU A 42 -27.24 2.86 -10.59
CA GLU A 42 -28.56 3.49 -10.72
C GLU A 42 -28.74 4.25 -12.06
N ASP A 43 -27.70 4.33 -12.90
CA ASP A 43 -27.74 5.08 -14.14
C ASP A 43 -28.48 4.28 -15.24
N PRO A 44 -29.65 4.74 -15.71
CA PRO A 44 -30.42 3.99 -16.71
C PRO A 44 -29.72 3.86 -18.07
N THR A 45 -28.72 4.70 -18.35
CA THR A 45 -27.98 4.70 -19.63
C THR A 45 -26.72 3.83 -19.59
N PHE A 46 -26.17 3.59 -18.38
CA PHE A 46 -24.94 2.80 -18.16
C PHE A 46 -25.04 1.97 -16.88
N MET A 47 -26.13 1.31 -16.66
CA MET A 47 -26.29 0.46 -15.48
C MET A 47 -25.41 -0.78 -15.61
N LEU A 48 -24.39 -0.85 -14.75
CA LEU A 48 -23.56 -2.05 -14.58
C LEU A 48 -24.00 -2.81 -13.34
N ASP A 49 -24.15 -4.10 -13.49
CA ASP A 49 -24.36 -4.98 -12.35
C ASP A 49 -23.08 -5.13 -11.49
N LYS A 50 -23.23 -5.68 -10.31
CA LYS A 50 -22.09 -5.89 -9.38
C LYS A 50 -20.99 -6.77 -9.99
N MET A 51 -21.37 -7.79 -10.77
CA MET A 51 -20.41 -8.71 -11.39
C MET A 51 -19.55 -7.99 -12.43
N ALA A 52 -20.16 -7.14 -13.28
CA ALA A 52 -19.41 -6.33 -14.24
C ALA A 52 -18.45 -5.36 -13.53
N MET A 53 -18.90 -4.68 -12.46
CA MET A 53 -18.05 -3.80 -11.66
C MET A 53 -16.90 -4.54 -10.98
N ALA A 54 -17.13 -5.77 -10.49
CA ALA A 54 -16.09 -6.60 -9.88
C ALA A 54 -15.06 -7.09 -10.91
N ASN A 55 -15.52 -7.45 -12.10
CA ASN A 55 -14.63 -7.82 -13.19
C ASN A 55 -13.72 -6.64 -13.62
N LEU A 56 -14.25 -5.41 -13.62
CA LEU A 56 -13.45 -4.20 -13.87
C LEU A 56 -12.39 -4.00 -12.77
N ASP A 57 -12.73 -4.20 -11.50
CA ASP A 57 -11.74 -4.17 -10.41
C ASP A 57 -10.69 -5.28 -10.57
N ALA A 58 -11.10 -6.49 -10.98
CA ALA A 58 -10.17 -7.60 -11.21
C ALA A 58 -9.21 -7.31 -12.38
N ILE A 59 -9.69 -6.71 -13.46
CA ILE A 59 -8.86 -6.25 -14.59
C ILE A 59 -7.82 -5.24 -14.09
N TYR A 60 -8.25 -4.23 -13.34
CA TYR A 60 -7.38 -3.21 -12.76
C TYR A 60 -6.31 -3.83 -11.85
N LEU A 61 -6.69 -4.70 -10.90
CA LEU A 61 -5.77 -5.30 -9.93
C LEU A 61 -4.80 -6.28 -10.58
N THR A 62 -5.25 -7.03 -11.60
CA THR A 62 -4.38 -7.92 -12.38
C THR A 62 -3.34 -7.11 -13.15
N ALA A 63 -3.76 -6.05 -13.84
CA ALA A 63 -2.87 -5.14 -14.54
C ALA A 63 -1.88 -4.46 -13.59
N TYR A 64 -2.36 -4.04 -12.42
CA TYR A 64 -1.53 -3.46 -11.36
C TYR A 64 -0.47 -4.46 -10.86
N ALA A 65 -0.85 -5.72 -10.62
CA ALA A 65 0.08 -6.77 -10.19
C ALA A 65 1.16 -7.03 -11.24
N ILE A 66 0.78 -7.14 -12.52
CA ILE A 66 1.74 -7.30 -13.64
C ILE A 66 2.69 -6.09 -13.71
N GLY A 67 2.14 -4.88 -13.63
CA GLY A 67 2.92 -3.64 -13.66
C GLY A 67 3.93 -3.52 -12.53
N GLN A 68 3.62 -4.01 -11.34
CA GLN A 68 4.56 -4.01 -10.20
C GLN A 68 5.88 -4.74 -10.52
N PHE A 69 5.82 -5.83 -11.27
CA PHE A 69 7.03 -6.57 -11.66
C PHE A 69 7.81 -5.88 -12.79
N THR A 70 7.11 -5.20 -13.71
CA THR A 70 7.74 -4.63 -14.92
C THR A 70 8.31 -3.24 -14.68
N TRP A 71 7.63 -2.39 -13.91
CA TRP A 71 8.04 -0.99 -13.74
C TRP A 71 9.31 -0.80 -12.91
N GLY A 72 9.66 -1.75 -12.04
CA GLY A 72 10.94 -1.71 -11.35
C GLY A 72 12.11 -1.67 -12.36
N ILE A 73 12.09 -2.57 -13.34
CA ILE A 73 13.11 -2.69 -14.39
C ILE A 73 13.10 -1.46 -15.31
N LEU A 74 11.92 -0.99 -15.69
CA LEU A 74 11.79 0.18 -16.57
C LEU A 74 12.20 1.48 -15.87
N ALA A 75 11.95 1.62 -14.56
CA ALA A 75 12.42 2.76 -13.77
C ALA A 75 13.95 2.77 -13.63
N ASP A 76 14.60 1.60 -13.68
CA ASP A 76 16.05 1.51 -13.71
C ASP A 76 16.63 2.04 -15.03
N ARG A 77 15.96 1.75 -16.14
CA ARG A 77 16.42 2.13 -17.48
C ARG A 77 16.09 3.57 -17.84
N PHE A 78 14.87 4.06 -17.59
CA PHE A 78 14.36 5.35 -18.03
C PHE A 78 14.37 6.42 -16.94
N GLY A 79 14.68 6.04 -15.72
CA GLY A 79 14.64 6.89 -14.54
C GLY A 79 13.22 7.06 -13.95
N PRO A 80 13.13 7.22 -12.61
CA PRO A 80 11.86 7.35 -11.90
C PRO A 80 10.98 8.51 -12.40
N ARG A 81 11.60 9.63 -12.82
CA ARG A 81 10.90 10.84 -13.28
C ARG A 81 10.01 10.56 -14.47
N VAL A 82 10.55 9.94 -15.50
CA VAL A 82 9.82 9.67 -16.75
C VAL A 82 8.73 8.63 -16.54
N VAL A 83 9.07 7.55 -15.83
CA VAL A 83 8.13 6.44 -15.59
C VAL A 83 6.95 6.87 -14.75
N VAL A 84 7.19 7.58 -13.63
CA VAL A 84 6.11 8.00 -12.74
C VAL A 84 5.27 9.14 -13.34
N LEU A 85 5.93 10.11 -14.03
CA LEU A 85 5.20 11.16 -14.73
C LEU A 85 4.27 10.58 -15.81
N GLY A 86 4.79 9.63 -16.60
CA GLY A 86 3.98 8.90 -17.58
C GLY A 86 2.79 8.20 -16.91
N GLY A 87 3.03 7.52 -15.78
CA GLY A 87 1.98 6.88 -14.98
C GLY A 87 0.90 7.86 -14.51
N LEU A 88 1.29 9.04 -13.99
CA LEU A 88 0.34 10.08 -13.56
C LEU A 88 -0.49 10.60 -14.74
N LEU A 89 0.15 10.95 -15.85
CA LEU A 89 -0.54 11.49 -17.03
C LEU A 89 -1.49 10.48 -17.66
N ILE A 90 -1.05 9.23 -17.81
CA ILE A 90 -1.89 8.14 -18.36
C ILE A 90 -3.06 7.83 -17.39
N SER A 91 -2.82 7.82 -16.08
CA SER A 91 -3.89 7.61 -15.10
C SER A 91 -4.93 8.75 -15.13
N ALA A 92 -4.49 10.01 -15.25
CA ALA A 92 -5.39 11.15 -15.41
C ALA A 92 -6.19 11.07 -16.71
N ALA A 93 -5.53 10.75 -17.83
CA ALA A 93 -6.19 10.60 -19.14
C ALA A 93 -7.25 9.48 -19.12
N ALA A 94 -6.91 8.32 -18.58
CA ALA A 94 -7.85 7.20 -18.45
C ALA A 94 -9.06 7.57 -17.58
N ALA A 95 -8.85 8.31 -16.49
CA ALA A 95 -9.94 8.80 -15.66
C ALA A 95 -10.83 9.81 -16.41
N LEU A 96 -10.26 10.74 -17.18
CA LEU A 96 -11.03 11.66 -18.02
C LEU A 96 -11.87 10.91 -19.04
N VAL A 97 -11.34 9.88 -19.69
CA VAL A 97 -12.06 9.05 -20.65
C VAL A 97 -13.23 8.33 -19.96
N MET A 98 -13.01 7.71 -18.79
CA MET A 98 -14.10 7.07 -18.02
C MET A 98 -15.15 8.08 -17.52
N GLY A 99 -14.75 9.30 -17.21
CA GLY A 99 -15.68 10.38 -16.86
C GLY A 99 -16.44 10.97 -18.05
N SER A 100 -16.03 10.68 -19.28
CA SER A 100 -16.64 11.24 -20.51
C SER A 100 -17.47 10.22 -21.29
N PHE A 101 -17.17 8.92 -21.17
CA PHE A 101 -17.77 7.86 -21.94
C PHE A 101 -18.28 6.73 -21.06
N ALA A 102 -19.57 6.42 -21.15
CA ALA A 102 -20.24 5.42 -20.35
C ALA A 102 -20.46 4.13 -21.16
N THR A 103 -19.40 3.36 -21.41
CA THR A 103 -19.49 2.06 -22.10
C THR A 103 -18.54 1.04 -21.45
N LEU A 104 -18.97 -0.22 -21.33
CA LEU A 104 -18.22 -1.27 -20.68
C LEU A 104 -16.84 -1.55 -21.32
N PRO A 105 -16.69 -1.60 -22.67
CA PRO A 105 -15.38 -1.81 -23.31
C PRO A 105 -14.39 -0.68 -23.00
N ILE A 106 -14.85 0.57 -22.97
CA ILE A 106 -14.01 1.73 -22.61
C ILE A 106 -13.57 1.61 -21.15
N PHE A 107 -14.49 1.29 -20.23
CA PHE A 107 -14.15 1.09 -18.83
C PHE A 107 -13.15 -0.04 -18.65
N ALA A 108 -13.34 -1.20 -19.29
CA ALA A 108 -12.41 -2.33 -19.20
C ALA A 108 -11.00 -1.95 -19.71
N THR A 109 -10.92 -1.25 -20.84
CA THR A 109 -9.63 -0.77 -21.38
C THR A 109 -8.98 0.25 -20.48
N CYS A 110 -9.74 1.22 -19.97
CA CYS A 110 -9.23 2.23 -19.05
C CYS A 110 -8.79 1.64 -17.70
N MET A 111 -9.50 0.64 -17.16
CA MET A 111 -9.12 -0.04 -15.92
C MET A 111 -7.81 -0.84 -16.08
N LEU A 112 -7.62 -1.52 -17.22
CA LEU A 112 -6.37 -2.16 -17.57
C LEU A 112 -5.21 -1.13 -17.62
N ILE A 113 -5.42 -0.03 -18.35
CA ILE A 113 -4.44 1.05 -18.50
C ILE A 113 -4.13 1.70 -17.14
N GLN A 114 -5.15 1.96 -16.33
CA GLN A 114 -4.98 2.53 -14.98
C GLN A 114 -4.20 1.60 -14.06
N GLY A 115 -4.46 0.29 -14.10
CA GLY A 115 -3.73 -0.69 -13.31
C GLY A 115 -2.22 -0.62 -13.63
N LEU A 116 -1.88 -0.67 -14.92
CA LEU A 116 -0.48 -0.52 -15.37
C LEU A 116 0.10 0.84 -15.00
N ALA A 117 -0.61 1.94 -15.24
CA ALA A 117 -0.11 3.28 -14.99
C ALA A 117 0.14 3.56 -13.49
N GLN A 118 -0.78 3.17 -12.62
CA GLN A 118 -0.67 3.43 -11.19
C GLN A 118 0.38 2.56 -10.50
N SER A 119 0.71 1.40 -11.05
CA SER A 119 1.77 0.53 -10.52
C SER A 119 3.18 1.09 -10.71
N THR A 120 3.38 2.12 -11.55
CA THR A 120 4.65 2.85 -11.71
C THR A 120 5.13 3.54 -10.43
N GLY A 121 4.17 3.90 -9.56
CA GLY A 121 4.43 4.80 -8.43
C GLY A 121 5.36 4.21 -7.38
N TRP A 122 5.07 3.02 -6.87
CA TRP A 122 5.78 2.50 -5.69
C TRP A 122 7.26 2.26 -5.95
N SER A 123 7.61 1.44 -6.93
CA SER A 123 9.00 1.10 -7.24
C SER A 123 9.81 2.31 -7.68
N GLY A 124 9.26 3.16 -8.57
CA GLY A 124 9.93 4.34 -9.07
C GLY A 124 10.22 5.37 -7.96
N LEU A 125 9.24 5.66 -7.10
CA LEU A 125 9.39 6.67 -6.05
C LEU A 125 10.24 6.19 -4.89
N CYS A 126 10.17 4.91 -4.50
CA CYS A 126 11.08 4.33 -3.51
C CYS A 126 12.55 4.40 -3.98
N LYS A 127 12.81 4.10 -5.25
CA LYS A 127 14.15 4.25 -5.85
C LYS A 127 14.61 5.70 -5.81
N ASN A 128 13.74 6.63 -6.21
CA ASN A 128 14.07 8.06 -6.21
C ASN A 128 14.45 8.58 -4.81
N LEU A 129 13.65 8.21 -3.79
CA LEU A 129 14.00 8.54 -2.39
C LEU A 129 15.33 7.91 -1.97
N GLY A 130 15.57 6.65 -2.35
CA GLY A 130 16.82 5.95 -2.07
C GLY A 130 18.06 6.66 -2.60
N SER A 131 17.95 7.40 -3.72
CA SER A 131 19.06 8.18 -4.28
C SER A 131 19.39 9.44 -3.49
N PHE A 132 18.43 10.03 -2.76
CA PHE A 132 18.64 11.27 -1.99
C PHE A 132 18.96 11.03 -0.52
N TYR A 133 18.78 9.81 0.01
CA TYR A 133 18.98 9.50 1.42
C TYR A 133 20.00 8.38 1.60
N PRO A 134 20.92 8.49 2.58
CA PRO A 134 21.89 7.44 2.88
C PRO A 134 21.19 6.19 3.44
N ALA A 135 21.83 5.03 3.30
CA ALA A 135 21.26 3.71 3.65
C ALA A 135 20.69 3.66 5.08
N GLU A 136 21.40 4.27 6.04
CA GLU A 136 21.00 4.28 7.46
C GLU A 136 19.68 5.03 7.69
N GLN A 137 19.31 5.97 6.84
CA GLN A 137 18.10 6.79 6.95
C GLN A 137 16.95 6.27 6.11
N ARG A 138 17.20 5.46 5.08
CA ARG A 138 16.20 5.02 4.08
C ARG A 138 15.00 4.34 4.72
N GLY A 139 15.22 3.43 5.66
CA GLY A 139 14.14 2.72 6.35
C GLY A 139 13.18 3.67 7.08
N ARG A 140 13.73 4.64 7.84
CA ARG A 140 12.93 5.64 8.56
C ARG A 140 12.20 6.59 7.61
N VAL A 141 12.86 7.03 6.55
CA VAL A 141 12.27 7.94 5.56
C VAL A 141 11.15 7.26 4.78
N LEU A 142 11.37 6.03 4.29
CA LEU A 142 10.37 5.27 3.57
C LEU A 142 9.18 4.90 4.48
N GLY A 143 9.42 4.59 5.75
CA GLY A 143 8.38 4.36 6.74
C GLY A 143 7.46 5.57 6.93
N LEU A 144 8.04 6.78 7.07
CA LEU A 144 7.27 8.01 7.14
C LEU A 144 6.58 8.33 5.80
N TRP A 145 7.31 8.16 4.69
CA TRP A 145 6.80 8.43 3.35
C TRP A 145 5.60 7.54 2.98
N SER A 146 5.58 6.31 3.45
CA SER A 146 4.47 5.38 3.16
C SER A 146 3.12 5.85 3.69
N SER A 147 3.08 6.84 4.61
CA SER A 147 1.82 7.48 5.02
C SER A 147 1.03 8.08 3.84
N CYS A 148 1.69 8.34 2.70
CA CYS A 148 1.06 8.90 1.49
C CYS A 148 -0.12 8.07 0.98
N TYR A 149 -0.06 6.73 1.06
CA TYR A 149 -1.15 5.90 0.57
C TYR A 149 -2.37 5.91 1.50
N ALA A 150 -2.16 5.95 2.81
CA ALA A 150 -3.27 6.04 3.75
C ALA A 150 -3.92 7.43 3.69
N PHE A 151 -3.11 8.51 3.58
CA PHE A 151 -3.62 9.86 3.38
C PHE A 151 -4.38 10.00 2.05
N GLY A 152 -3.82 9.45 0.96
CA GLY A 152 -4.48 9.44 -0.35
C GLY A 152 -5.85 8.75 -0.29
N GLY A 153 -5.93 7.58 0.35
CA GLY A 153 -7.19 6.87 0.56
C GLY A 153 -8.19 7.63 1.41
N LEU A 154 -7.71 8.27 2.49
CA LEU A 154 -8.51 9.06 3.41
C LEU A 154 -9.19 10.27 2.72
N VAL A 155 -8.46 10.98 1.86
CA VAL A 155 -8.94 12.22 1.25
C VAL A 155 -9.67 11.99 -0.07
N ALA A 156 -9.22 11.01 -0.88
CA ALA A 156 -9.72 10.82 -2.23
C ALA A 156 -11.21 10.42 -2.28
N SER A 157 -11.67 9.54 -1.38
CA SER A 157 -13.04 9.06 -1.39
C SER A 157 -14.07 10.16 -1.01
N PRO A 158 -13.89 10.93 0.08
CA PRO A 158 -14.75 12.07 0.38
C PRO A 158 -14.72 13.14 -0.71
N PHE A 159 -13.54 13.43 -1.27
CA PHE A 159 -13.38 14.38 -2.36
C PHE A 159 -14.21 13.97 -3.59
N ALA A 160 -14.06 12.74 -4.06
CA ALA A 160 -14.80 12.24 -5.20
C ALA A 160 -16.31 12.19 -4.92
N GLY A 161 -16.73 11.79 -3.72
CA GLY A 161 -18.12 11.75 -3.29
C GLY A 161 -18.77 13.13 -3.24
N TRP A 162 -18.05 14.12 -2.72
CA TRP A 162 -18.54 15.50 -2.65
C TRP A 162 -18.72 16.12 -4.03
N TRP A 163 -17.73 15.96 -4.93
CA TRP A 163 -17.85 16.42 -6.31
C TRP A 163 -18.99 15.74 -7.07
N ALA A 164 -19.08 14.39 -6.94
CA ALA A 164 -20.07 13.61 -7.67
C ALA A 164 -21.49 13.86 -7.19
N TYR A 165 -21.74 13.86 -5.88
CA TYR A 165 -23.09 13.76 -5.34
C TYR A 165 -23.59 15.02 -4.61
N THR A 166 -22.69 16.00 -4.31
CA THR A 166 -23.11 17.28 -3.71
C THR A 166 -23.05 18.41 -4.74
N LEU A 167 -21.94 18.54 -5.49
CA LEU A 167 -21.75 19.69 -6.38
C LEU A 167 -22.40 19.49 -7.73
N ILE A 168 -22.21 18.33 -8.38
CA ILE A 168 -22.59 18.11 -9.79
C ILE A 168 -23.82 17.20 -9.91
N GLY A 169 -24.05 16.29 -8.96
CA GLY A 169 -25.16 15.33 -9.02
C GLY A 169 -24.94 14.19 -10.01
N SER A 170 -23.69 13.93 -10.45
CA SER A 170 -23.35 12.92 -11.44
C SER A 170 -22.07 12.17 -11.08
N TRP A 171 -22.10 10.84 -11.22
CA TRP A 171 -20.93 9.99 -10.95
C TRP A 171 -19.73 10.28 -11.88
N HIS A 172 -19.97 10.85 -13.08
CA HIS A 172 -18.92 11.28 -14.01
C HIS A 172 -17.96 12.27 -13.35
N ALA A 173 -18.47 13.13 -12.47
CA ALA A 173 -17.68 14.14 -11.78
C ALA A 173 -16.62 13.54 -10.83
N ALA A 174 -16.84 12.32 -10.30
CA ALA A 174 -15.84 11.62 -9.50
C ALA A 174 -14.55 11.37 -10.31
N PHE A 175 -14.68 10.99 -11.57
CA PHE A 175 -13.54 10.75 -12.45
C PHE A 175 -12.88 12.05 -12.92
N ILE A 176 -13.68 13.02 -13.38
CA ILE A 176 -13.18 14.29 -13.94
C ILE A 176 -12.44 15.09 -12.87
N SER A 177 -13.02 15.23 -11.68
CA SER A 177 -12.38 15.94 -10.57
C SER A 177 -11.09 15.26 -10.09
N SER A 178 -11.11 13.93 -10.00
CA SER A 178 -9.93 13.14 -9.66
C SER A 178 -8.82 13.27 -10.72
N ALA A 179 -9.18 13.26 -12.00
CA ALA A 179 -8.24 13.46 -13.10
C ALA A 179 -7.61 14.86 -13.04
N ALA A 180 -8.39 15.90 -12.71
CA ALA A 180 -7.88 17.26 -12.54
C ALA A 180 -6.83 17.35 -11.43
N VAL A 181 -7.07 16.70 -10.27
CA VAL A 181 -6.09 16.64 -9.17
C VAL A 181 -4.82 15.94 -9.61
N VAL A 182 -4.92 14.76 -10.24
CA VAL A 182 -3.75 13.99 -10.70
C VAL A 182 -3.00 14.75 -11.79
N GLY A 183 -3.70 15.43 -12.71
CA GLY A 183 -3.11 16.27 -13.74
C GLY A 183 -2.34 17.46 -13.14
N LEU A 184 -2.90 18.15 -12.15
CA LEU A 184 -2.22 19.22 -11.44
C LEU A 184 -0.94 18.71 -10.75
N VAL A 185 -1.05 17.57 -10.05
CA VAL A 185 0.11 16.96 -9.38
C VAL A 185 1.15 16.49 -10.40
N ALA A 186 0.74 16.00 -11.57
CA ALA A 186 1.68 15.65 -12.65
C ALA A 186 2.49 16.88 -13.12
N VAL A 187 1.85 18.03 -13.26
CA VAL A 187 2.56 19.30 -13.58
C VAL A 187 3.54 19.68 -12.47
N LEU A 188 3.13 19.63 -11.20
CA LEU A 188 4.02 19.90 -10.07
C LEU A 188 5.17 18.89 -10.02
N PHE A 189 4.89 17.63 -10.26
CA PHE A 189 5.90 16.57 -10.31
C PHE A 189 6.90 16.82 -11.44
N PHE A 190 6.45 17.19 -12.63
CA PHE A 190 7.31 17.55 -13.75
C PHE A 190 8.25 18.71 -13.41
N ILE A 191 7.77 19.72 -12.71
CA ILE A 191 8.56 20.90 -12.35
C ILE A 191 9.59 20.60 -11.26
N PHE A 192 9.16 19.95 -10.17
CA PHE A 192 9.91 19.87 -8.92
C PHE A 192 10.69 18.57 -8.70
N GLN A 193 10.33 17.47 -9.41
CA GLN A 193 11.00 16.19 -9.22
C GLN A 193 12.33 16.13 -10.00
N ARG A 194 13.33 15.42 -9.41
CA ARG A 194 14.62 15.08 -10.01
C ARG A 194 14.97 13.63 -9.66
N ASN A 195 15.71 12.93 -10.54
CA ASN A 195 15.99 11.51 -10.32
C ASN A 195 17.03 11.30 -9.21
N LYS A 196 18.07 12.12 -9.18
CA LYS A 196 19.21 11.96 -8.28
C LYS A 196 19.88 13.31 -7.97
N PRO A 197 20.69 13.38 -6.89
CA PRO A 197 21.38 14.63 -6.51
C PRO A 197 22.26 15.23 -7.61
N GLU A 198 22.86 14.38 -8.44
CA GLU A 198 23.73 14.82 -9.54
C GLU A 198 22.98 15.62 -10.60
N ASP A 199 21.69 15.38 -10.81
CA ASP A 199 20.84 16.15 -11.73
C ASP A 199 20.75 17.65 -11.33
N VAL A 200 21.13 17.97 -10.11
CA VAL A 200 21.09 19.33 -9.54
C VAL A 200 22.47 19.83 -9.10
N GLY A 201 23.53 19.19 -9.61
CA GLY A 201 24.92 19.61 -9.35
C GLY A 201 25.41 19.28 -7.93
N LEU A 202 24.78 18.33 -7.25
CA LEU A 202 25.22 17.86 -5.94
C LEU A 202 25.93 16.50 -6.08
N PRO A 203 26.90 16.18 -5.21
CA PRO A 203 27.55 14.88 -5.23
C PRO A 203 26.55 13.77 -4.91
N ALA A 204 26.80 12.57 -5.42
CA ALA A 204 26.08 11.38 -5.02
C ALA A 204 26.10 11.22 -3.50
N VAL A 205 24.97 10.77 -2.92
CA VAL A 205 24.87 10.57 -1.45
C VAL A 205 25.70 9.36 -1.02
N GLU A 206 25.71 8.33 -1.86
CA GLU A 206 26.58 7.17 -1.74
C GLU A 206 27.27 6.99 -3.10
N PRO A 207 28.59 7.02 -3.16
CA PRO A 207 29.28 6.69 -4.39
C PRO A 207 28.91 5.25 -4.78
N GLU A 208 28.51 5.05 -6.04
CA GLU A 208 28.39 3.69 -6.56
C GLU A 208 29.76 3.02 -6.37
N PRO A 209 29.81 1.78 -5.83
CA PRO A 209 31.08 1.07 -5.76
C PRO A 209 31.64 1.01 -7.18
N GLU A 210 32.88 1.48 -7.35
CA GLU A 210 33.62 1.29 -8.60
C GLU A 210 33.80 -0.22 -8.80
N LEU A 211 32.83 -0.83 -9.45
CA LEU A 211 32.93 -2.23 -9.86
C LEU A 211 34.00 -2.33 -10.93
N THR A 212 34.98 -3.16 -10.74
CA THR A 212 35.88 -3.54 -11.82
C THR A 212 35.09 -4.14 -12.97
N ALA A 213 35.61 -4.04 -14.20
CA ALA A 213 34.94 -4.60 -15.37
C ALA A 213 34.59 -6.10 -15.19
N GLU A 214 35.39 -6.83 -14.43
CA GLU A 214 35.14 -8.24 -14.06
C GLU A 214 33.98 -8.40 -13.08
N GLU A 215 33.89 -7.53 -12.07
CA GLU A 215 32.79 -7.53 -11.10
C GLU A 215 31.47 -7.09 -11.74
N ALA A 216 31.49 -6.12 -12.65
CA ALA A 216 30.33 -5.68 -13.43
C ALA A 216 29.85 -6.81 -14.37
N GLN A 217 30.77 -7.57 -15.01
CA GLN A 217 30.44 -8.74 -15.80
C GLN A 217 29.95 -9.92 -14.95
N ALA A 218 30.53 -10.13 -13.76
CA ALA A 218 30.05 -11.14 -12.82
C ALA A 218 28.65 -10.80 -12.29
N GLN A 219 28.39 -9.52 -12.00
CA GLN A 219 27.09 -9.03 -11.55
C GLN A 219 26.02 -9.10 -12.65
N SER A 220 26.40 -8.87 -13.93
CA SER A 220 25.49 -9.05 -15.07
C SER A 220 25.16 -10.52 -15.37
N LYS A 221 25.99 -11.45 -14.91
CA LYS A 221 25.79 -12.90 -15.03
C LYS A 221 25.04 -13.52 -13.84
N ILE A 222 24.83 -12.76 -12.75
CA ILE A 222 24.01 -13.23 -11.64
C ILE A 222 22.58 -13.35 -12.16
N SER A 223 22.14 -14.58 -12.38
CA SER A 223 20.78 -14.88 -12.79
C SER A 223 19.81 -14.31 -11.75
N VAL A 224 18.85 -13.50 -12.19
CA VAL A 224 17.74 -13.01 -11.36
C VAL A 224 16.97 -14.17 -10.70
N LEU A 225 17.12 -15.37 -11.23
CA LEU A 225 16.49 -16.61 -10.74
C LEU A 225 17.16 -17.21 -9.50
N GLU A 226 18.44 -16.92 -9.24
CA GLU A 226 19.14 -17.49 -8.06
C GLU A 226 18.56 -17.01 -6.73
N PRO A 227 18.39 -15.69 -6.47
CA PRO A 227 17.73 -15.21 -5.27
C PRO A 227 16.29 -15.72 -5.14
N LEU A 228 15.58 -15.85 -6.27
CA LEU A 228 14.21 -16.37 -6.27
C LEU A 228 14.17 -17.86 -5.87
N LYS A 229 15.10 -18.70 -6.36
CA LYS A 229 15.21 -20.10 -5.95
C LYS A 229 15.52 -20.23 -4.45
N GLU A 230 16.38 -19.36 -3.91
CA GLU A 230 16.70 -19.33 -2.50
C GLU A 230 15.46 -19.01 -1.66
N ILE A 231 14.65 -18.02 -2.07
CA ILE A 231 13.41 -17.64 -1.42
C ILE A 231 12.38 -18.76 -1.45
N LEU A 232 12.20 -19.41 -2.61
CA LEU A 232 11.27 -20.53 -2.76
C LEU A 232 11.65 -21.76 -1.91
N ARG A 233 12.87 -21.83 -1.40
CA ARG A 233 13.32 -22.84 -0.42
C ARG A 233 13.15 -22.39 1.03
N ASN A 234 12.95 -21.10 1.28
CA ASN A 234 12.78 -20.54 2.62
C ASN A 234 11.33 -20.66 3.08
N ARG A 235 11.06 -21.67 3.91
CA ARG A 235 9.71 -21.96 4.43
C ARG A 235 9.07 -20.76 5.13
N THR A 236 9.82 -19.96 5.88
CA THR A 236 9.29 -18.80 6.60
C THR A 236 8.83 -17.72 5.61
N VAL A 237 9.58 -17.47 4.53
CA VAL A 237 9.18 -16.50 3.51
C VAL A 237 7.96 -16.98 2.74
N LEU A 238 7.85 -18.28 2.44
CA LEU A 238 6.65 -18.86 1.80
C LEU A 238 5.42 -18.72 2.70
N VAL A 239 5.57 -18.96 4.00
CA VAL A 239 4.51 -18.78 5.00
C VAL A 239 4.07 -17.31 5.09
N LEU A 240 5.00 -16.37 5.07
CA LEU A 240 4.69 -14.94 5.03
C LEU A 240 3.96 -14.56 3.74
N GLY A 241 4.38 -15.09 2.58
CA GLY A 241 3.71 -14.89 1.30
C GLY A 241 2.27 -15.40 1.33
N LEU A 242 2.04 -16.60 1.87
CA LEU A 242 0.70 -17.19 2.00
C LEU A 242 -0.19 -16.38 2.97
N ALA A 243 0.34 -16.00 4.13
CA ALA A 243 -0.38 -15.17 5.09
C ALA A 243 -0.77 -13.81 4.47
N TYR A 244 0.12 -13.22 3.68
CA TYR A 244 -0.13 -11.94 3.03
C TYR A 244 -1.12 -12.05 1.85
N PHE A 245 -1.07 -13.14 1.09
CA PHE A 245 -2.08 -13.46 0.09
C PHE A 245 -3.49 -13.52 0.70
N MET A 246 -3.64 -14.15 1.85
CA MET A 246 -4.91 -14.27 2.56
C MET A 246 -5.37 -12.96 3.23
N LEU A 247 -4.44 -12.10 3.65
CA LEU A 247 -4.76 -10.83 4.31
C LEU A 247 -5.25 -9.75 3.34
N LYS A 248 -4.67 -9.70 2.14
CA LYS A 248 -4.91 -8.62 1.16
C LYS A 248 -6.35 -8.50 0.67
N PRO A 249 -7.13 -9.56 0.47
CA PRO A 249 -8.52 -9.45 0.00
C PRO A 249 -9.38 -8.53 0.86
N ALA A 250 -9.32 -8.63 2.18
CA ALA A 250 -10.10 -7.80 3.10
C ALA A 250 -9.78 -6.31 2.93
N ARG A 251 -8.50 -5.95 2.79
CA ARG A 251 -8.08 -4.56 2.56
C ARG A 251 -8.65 -4.00 1.26
N TYR A 252 -8.50 -4.75 0.16
CA TYR A 252 -8.91 -4.26 -1.16
C TYR A 252 -10.42 -4.25 -1.34
N ALA A 253 -11.16 -5.14 -0.67
CA ALA A 253 -12.61 -5.07 -0.63
C ALA A 253 -13.11 -3.78 0.02
N ILE A 254 -12.57 -3.40 1.19
CA ILE A 254 -12.94 -2.14 1.84
C ILE A 254 -12.48 -0.94 0.99
N LEU A 255 -11.30 -1.01 0.39
CA LEU A 255 -10.76 0.04 -0.47
C LEU A 255 -11.65 0.32 -1.70
N LEU A 256 -12.10 -0.73 -2.39
CA LEU A 256 -12.78 -0.63 -3.68
C LEU A 256 -14.32 -0.72 -3.56
N TRP A 257 -14.84 -1.36 -2.52
CA TRP A 257 -16.26 -1.59 -2.33
C TRP A 257 -16.83 -0.95 -1.06
N GLY A 258 -15.99 -0.37 -0.21
CA GLY A 258 -16.43 0.25 1.05
C GLY A 258 -17.63 1.16 0.90
N PRO A 259 -17.63 2.14 -0.06
CA PRO A 259 -18.80 2.99 -0.29
C PRO A 259 -20.07 2.20 -0.66
N VAL A 260 -19.96 1.20 -1.53
CA VAL A 260 -21.11 0.37 -1.96
C VAL A 260 -21.65 -0.44 -0.77
N ILE A 261 -20.77 -1.11 -0.02
CA ILE A 261 -21.14 -1.93 1.15
C ILE A 261 -21.89 -1.08 2.19
N VAL A 262 -21.37 0.12 2.48
CA VAL A 262 -22.02 1.03 3.45
C VAL A 262 -23.37 1.51 2.92
N PHE A 263 -23.44 1.91 1.66
CA PHE A 263 -24.68 2.42 1.07
C PHE A 263 -25.80 1.38 1.02
N GLU A 264 -25.47 0.15 0.64
CA GLU A 264 -26.45 -0.94 0.56
C GLU A 264 -27.00 -1.36 1.94
N GLN A 265 -26.16 -1.33 2.96
CA GLN A 265 -26.56 -1.72 4.31
C GLN A 265 -27.17 -0.55 5.12
N MET A 266 -26.81 0.68 4.77
CA MET A 266 -27.23 1.91 5.46
C MET A 266 -27.60 3.00 4.45
N PRO A 267 -28.68 2.84 3.65
CA PRO A 267 -29.04 3.83 2.62
C PRO A 267 -29.31 5.24 3.18
N SER A 268 -29.71 5.33 4.45
CA SER A 268 -30.00 6.59 5.15
C SER A 268 -28.83 7.56 5.23
N VAL A 269 -27.57 7.07 5.12
CA VAL A 269 -26.38 7.94 5.15
C VAL A 269 -26.17 8.70 3.83
N GLY A 270 -26.90 8.33 2.78
CA GLY A 270 -26.74 8.88 1.44
C GLY A 270 -25.39 8.52 0.78
N LYS A 271 -25.23 8.85 -0.49
CA LYS A 271 -24.01 8.51 -1.26
C LYS A 271 -22.75 9.20 -0.73
N VAL A 272 -22.89 10.44 -0.26
CA VAL A 272 -21.75 11.19 0.34
C VAL A 272 -21.30 10.55 1.65
N GLY A 273 -22.24 10.22 2.55
CA GLY A 273 -21.93 9.52 3.79
C GLY A 273 -21.29 8.16 3.54
N ALA A 274 -21.79 7.42 2.56
CA ALA A 274 -21.22 6.15 2.14
C ALA A 274 -19.78 6.28 1.59
N ALA A 275 -19.44 7.39 0.94
CA ALA A 275 -18.07 7.66 0.49
C ALA A 275 -17.14 8.07 1.65
N ILE A 276 -17.67 8.68 2.72
CA ILE A 276 -16.90 9.17 3.88
C ILE A 276 -16.65 8.05 4.91
N ILE A 277 -17.69 7.29 5.28
CA ILE A 277 -17.64 6.32 6.39
C ILE A 277 -16.44 5.34 6.25
N PRO A 278 -16.14 4.74 5.08
CA PRO A 278 -15.01 3.82 4.94
C PRO A 278 -13.64 4.46 5.17
N THR A 279 -13.54 5.79 5.19
CA THR A 279 -12.26 6.48 5.43
C THR A 279 -11.75 6.31 6.87
N ALA A 280 -12.63 5.92 7.82
CA ALA A 280 -12.21 5.53 9.17
C ALA A 280 -11.19 4.37 9.15
N PHE A 281 -11.36 3.43 8.22
CA PHE A 281 -10.40 2.35 7.98
C PHE A 281 -9.04 2.88 7.49
N GLU A 282 -9.05 3.85 6.57
CA GLU A 282 -7.82 4.46 6.04
C GLU A 282 -7.11 5.33 7.10
N LEU A 283 -7.88 6.04 7.94
CA LEU A 283 -7.33 6.82 9.05
C LEU A 283 -6.54 5.93 10.02
N ALA A 284 -7.07 4.75 10.33
CA ALA A 284 -6.37 3.75 11.14
C ALA A 284 -5.08 3.24 10.47
N GLY A 285 -5.01 3.29 9.15
CA GLY A 285 -3.82 2.92 8.37
C GLY A 285 -2.59 3.78 8.65
N LEU A 286 -2.77 5.00 9.16
CA LEU A 286 -1.67 5.85 9.63
C LEU A 286 -1.09 5.38 10.97
N LEU A 287 -1.90 4.78 11.82
CA LEU A 287 -1.55 4.39 13.18
C LEU A 287 -1.16 2.92 13.30
N GLY A 288 -1.81 2.03 12.54
CA GLY A 288 -1.62 0.58 12.63
C GLY A 288 -0.16 0.12 12.51
N PRO A 289 0.60 0.55 11.49
CA PRO A 289 2.02 0.21 11.33
C PRO A 289 2.88 0.68 12.50
N ILE A 290 2.60 1.86 13.06
CA ILE A 290 3.32 2.40 14.23
C ILE A 290 3.03 1.56 15.45
N MET A 291 1.77 1.25 15.71
CA MET A 291 1.34 0.49 16.88
C MET A 291 1.91 -0.93 16.88
N ILE A 292 1.86 -1.63 15.73
CA ILE A 292 2.39 -2.99 15.65
C ILE A 292 3.92 -3.00 15.75
N GLY A 293 4.60 -2.00 15.19
CA GLY A 293 6.05 -1.84 15.35
C GLY A 293 6.45 -1.67 16.81
N LEU A 294 5.78 -0.76 17.53
CA LEU A 294 6.01 -0.55 18.96
C LEU A 294 5.67 -1.80 19.79
N ALA A 295 4.58 -2.49 19.48
CA ALA A 295 4.21 -3.73 20.15
C ALA A 295 5.27 -4.82 19.91
N SER A 296 5.70 -5.00 18.65
CA SER A 296 6.75 -5.96 18.29
C SER A 296 8.05 -5.70 19.06
N ASP A 297 8.50 -4.45 19.12
CA ASP A 297 9.80 -4.09 19.70
C ASP A 297 9.76 -4.06 21.23
N LYS A 298 8.74 -3.41 21.84
CA LYS A 298 8.69 -3.18 23.29
C LYS A 298 8.05 -4.34 24.07
N VAL A 299 7.00 -4.98 23.51
CA VAL A 299 6.26 -6.03 24.22
C VAL A 299 6.82 -7.42 23.89
N PHE A 300 7.17 -7.65 22.62
CA PHE A 300 7.59 -8.98 22.16
C PHE A 300 9.10 -9.11 21.93
N GLY A 301 9.92 -8.11 22.32
CA GLY A 301 11.37 -8.16 22.19
C GLY A 301 11.85 -8.38 20.75
N ALA A 302 11.33 -7.59 19.83
CA ALA A 302 11.59 -7.62 18.40
C ALA A 302 11.15 -8.92 17.67
N ARG A 303 10.30 -9.74 18.30
CA ARG A 303 9.66 -10.88 17.64
C ARG A 303 8.47 -10.36 16.82
N ARG A 304 8.54 -10.51 15.49
CA ARG A 304 7.55 -9.96 14.57
C ARG A 304 6.23 -10.75 14.58
N MET A 305 6.32 -12.08 14.68
CA MET A 305 5.17 -12.97 14.51
C MET A 305 4.11 -12.85 15.60
N PRO A 306 4.43 -12.75 16.91
CA PRO A 306 3.42 -12.59 17.96
C PRO A 306 2.52 -11.37 17.74
N ALA A 307 3.11 -10.22 17.39
CA ALA A 307 2.36 -8.99 17.12
C ALA A 307 1.42 -9.16 15.93
N CYS A 308 1.88 -9.80 14.85
CA CYS A 308 1.06 -10.09 13.67
C CYS A 308 -0.09 -11.05 14.02
N VAL A 309 0.16 -12.16 14.71
CA VAL A 309 -0.85 -13.15 15.09
C VAL A 309 -1.96 -12.53 15.92
N LEU A 310 -1.62 -11.79 16.99
CA LEU A 310 -2.62 -11.15 17.84
C LEU A 310 -3.43 -10.10 17.08
N SER A 311 -2.78 -9.33 16.20
CA SER A 311 -3.47 -8.34 15.37
C SER A 311 -4.42 -9.01 14.36
N LEU A 312 -4.03 -10.13 13.75
CA LEU A 312 -4.86 -10.89 12.82
C LEU A 312 -6.07 -11.57 13.52
N LEU A 313 -5.88 -12.06 14.75
CA LEU A 313 -6.99 -12.58 15.56
C LEU A 313 -7.98 -11.45 15.91
N ALA A 314 -7.48 -10.28 16.30
CA ALA A 314 -8.33 -9.10 16.54
C ALA A 314 -9.05 -8.65 15.25
N LEU A 315 -8.37 -8.73 14.09
CA LEU A 315 -8.99 -8.47 12.79
C LEU A 315 -10.13 -9.46 12.51
N THR A 316 -9.92 -10.75 12.76
CA THR A 316 -10.95 -11.78 12.58
C THR A 316 -12.21 -11.45 13.39
N VAL A 317 -12.03 -11.10 14.66
CA VAL A 317 -13.15 -10.72 15.54
C VAL A 317 -13.84 -9.44 15.04
N SER A 318 -13.08 -8.42 14.64
CA SER A 318 -13.65 -7.15 14.16
C SER A 318 -14.41 -7.31 12.84
N LEU A 319 -13.93 -8.18 11.91
CA LEU A 319 -14.64 -8.53 10.68
C LEU A 319 -15.96 -9.25 10.97
N ALA A 320 -15.96 -10.17 11.93
CA ALA A 320 -17.18 -10.88 12.34
C ALA A 320 -18.20 -9.94 12.99
N LEU A 321 -17.75 -9.01 13.85
CA LEU A 321 -18.62 -8.04 14.52
C LEU A 321 -19.15 -6.96 13.57
N PHE A 322 -18.42 -6.65 12.50
CA PHE A 322 -18.80 -5.61 11.56
C PHE A 322 -20.13 -5.87 10.88
N MET A 323 -20.44 -7.12 10.59
CA MET A 323 -21.74 -7.50 10.02
C MET A 323 -22.91 -7.17 10.97
N GLY A 324 -22.75 -7.50 12.26
CA GLY A 324 -23.73 -7.12 13.26
C GLY A 324 -23.91 -5.62 13.38
N ALA A 325 -22.81 -4.87 13.31
CA ALA A 325 -22.85 -3.41 13.37
C ALA A 325 -23.59 -2.77 12.19
N LEU A 326 -23.41 -3.27 10.98
CA LEU A 326 -24.14 -2.78 9.80
C LEU A 326 -25.66 -2.93 9.99
N HIS A 327 -26.13 -4.06 10.56
CA HIS A 327 -27.54 -4.30 10.82
C HIS A 327 -28.13 -3.40 11.92
N THR A 328 -27.31 -2.85 12.81
CA THR A 328 -27.83 -1.90 13.85
C THR A 328 -28.22 -0.53 13.28
N GLY A 329 -27.73 -0.18 12.08
CA GLY A 329 -27.88 1.15 11.50
C GLY A 329 -27.09 2.25 12.25
N SER A 330 -26.26 1.90 13.24
CA SER A 330 -25.47 2.86 14.01
C SER A 330 -24.21 3.26 13.26
N VAL A 331 -24.19 4.48 12.74
CA VAL A 331 -23.01 5.05 12.05
C VAL A 331 -21.79 5.05 12.96
N LEU A 332 -21.95 5.41 14.23
CA LEU A 332 -20.83 5.44 15.18
C LEU A 332 -20.19 4.07 15.39
N LEU A 333 -21.00 3.01 15.50
CA LEU A 333 -20.51 1.64 15.68
C LEU A 333 -19.79 1.15 14.43
N VAL A 334 -20.34 1.42 13.24
CA VAL A 334 -19.72 1.09 11.95
C VAL A 334 -18.39 1.81 11.78
N VAL A 335 -18.31 3.11 12.06
CA VAL A 335 -17.06 3.90 11.99
C VAL A 335 -16.02 3.36 12.99
N ALA A 336 -16.43 3.07 14.23
CA ALA A 336 -15.52 2.53 15.25
C ALA A 336 -14.96 1.16 14.85
N LEU A 337 -15.79 0.26 14.32
CA LEU A 337 -15.33 -1.05 13.87
C LEU A 337 -14.45 -0.97 12.60
N LEU A 338 -14.77 -0.10 11.64
CA LEU A 338 -13.90 0.16 10.50
C LEU A 338 -12.53 0.66 10.94
N PHE A 339 -12.49 1.54 11.94
CA PHE A 339 -11.23 2.02 12.51
C PHE A 339 -10.44 0.89 13.17
N VAL A 340 -11.10 0.05 13.99
CA VAL A 340 -10.45 -1.13 14.61
C VAL A 340 -9.97 -2.12 13.56
N MET A 341 -10.78 -2.40 12.53
CA MET A 341 -10.38 -3.25 11.39
C MET A 341 -9.15 -2.67 10.68
N GLY A 342 -9.11 -1.34 10.47
CA GLY A 342 -7.96 -0.67 9.89
C GLY A 342 -6.71 -0.84 10.75
N LEU A 343 -6.78 -0.57 12.06
CA LEU A 343 -5.65 -0.76 12.98
C LEU A 343 -5.10 -2.18 12.94
N THR A 344 -6.00 -3.16 13.02
CA THR A 344 -5.65 -4.58 13.11
C THR A 344 -5.24 -5.19 11.77
N LEU A 345 -5.55 -4.55 10.65
CA LEU A 345 -5.16 -4.98 9.31
C LEU A 345 -3.87 -4.32 8.85
N TYR A 346 -3.78 -2.97 8.92
CA TYR A 346 -2.61 -2.24 8.40
C TYR A 346 -1.33 -2.52 9.18
N GLY A 347 -1.44 -2.87 10.46
CA GLY A 347 -0.31 -3.32 11.25
C GLY A 347 0.37 -4.55 10.64
N PRO A 348 -0.29 -5.71 10.59
CA PRO A 348 0.26 -6.90 9.94
C PRO A 348 0.59 -6.69 8.46
N ASP A 349 -0.20 -5.91 7.71
CA ASP A 349 0.04 -5.58 6.31
C ASP A 349 1.45 -5.00 6.11
N SER A 350 1.82 -4.01 6.92
CA SER A 350 3.14 -3.38 6.86
C SER A 350 4.27 -4.27 7.40
N MET A 351 3.99 -5.02 8.48
CA MET A 351 4.98 -5.87 9.13
C MET A 351 5.34 -7.07 8.26
N ILE A 352 4.34 -7.79 7.72
CA ILE A 352 4.54 -8.99 6.90
C ILE A 352 5.21 -8.63 5.58
N SER A 353 4.74 -7.57 4.89
CA SER A 353 5.26 -7.17 3.58
C SER A 353 6.60 -6.44 3.62
N GLY A 354 6.95 -5.89 4.78
CA GLY A 354 8.17 -5.10 5.00
C GLY A 354 9.13 -5.79 5.95
N ALA A 355 9.06 -5.42 7.24
CA ALA A 355 10.06 -5.80 8.22
C ALA A 355 10.26 -7.32 8.34
N ALA A 356 9.19 -8.10 8.46
CA ALA A 356 9.31 -9.56 8.59
C ALA A 356 9.86 -10.20 7.32
N ALA A 357 9.41 -9.78 6.14
CA ALA A 357 9.91 -10.33 4.88
C ALA A 357 11.43 -10.09 4.72
N ILE A 358 11.92 -8.91 5.10
CA ILE A 358 13.34 -8.56 5.07
C ILE A 358 14.11 -9.33 6.15
N ASP A 359 13.60 -9.36 7.38
CA ASP A 359 14.24 -9.97 8.55
C ASP A 359 14.41 -11.51 8.38
N PHE A 360 13.49 -12.17 7.71
CA PHE A 360 13.52 -13.62 7.44
C PHE A 360 14.04 -13.98 6.04
N GLY A 361 14.23 -12.98 5.16
CA GLY A 361 15.04 -13.12 3.96
C GLY A 361 16.51 -13.33 4.32
N THR A 362 17.31 -13.83 3.38
CA THR A 362 18.76 -13.87 3.60
C THR A 362 19.36 -12.47 3.45
N ALA A 363 20.56 -12.25 3.97
CA ALA A 363 21.26 -10.96 3.87
C ALA A 363 21.39 -10.45 2.40
N LYS A 364 21.46 -11.38 1.44
CA LYS A 364 21.54 -11.09 0.00
C LYS A 364 20.18 -11.03 -0.70
N ALA A 365 19.14 -11.61 -0.14
CA ALA A 365 17.83 -11.78 -0.78
C ALA A 365 16.66 -11.14 -0.01
N GLY A 366 16.91 -10.28 0.99
CA GLY A 366 15.86 -9.65 1.80
C GLY A 366 14.91 -8.77 0.97
N ALA A 367 15.44 -7.98 0.03
CA ALA A 367 14.62 -7.18 -0.89
C ALA A 367 13.78 -8.06 -1.82
N THR A 368 14.35 -9.16 -2.32
CA THR A 368 13.64 -10.13 -3.15
C THR A 368 12.55 -10.86 -2.36
N ALA A 369 12.80 -11.17 -1.07
CA ALA A 369 11.80 -11.75 -0.18
C ALA A 369 10.61 -10.79 0.04
N ALA A 370 10.86 -9.51 0.29
CA ALA A 370 9.82 -8.50 0.39
C ALA A 370 9.04 -8.36 -0.93
N GLY A 371 9.74 -8.38 -2.07
CA GLY A 371 9.12 -8.38 -3.40
C GLY A 371 8.22 -9.59 -3.64
N PHE A 372 8.68 -10.80 -3.28
CA PHE A 372 7.90 -12.03 -3.39
C PHE A 372 6.63 -11.98 -2.52
N VAL A 373 6.76 -11.60 -1.25
CA VAL A 373 5.62 -11.48 -0.33
C VAL A 373 4.61 -10.45 -0.85
N ASN A 374 5.09 -9.29 -1.33
CA ASN A 374 4.22 -8.27 -1.94
C ASN A 374 3.53 -8.78 -3.21
N GLY A 375 4.22 -9.57 -4.03
CA GLY A 375 3.64 -10.23 -5.20
C GLY A 375 2.50 -11.17 -4.82
N CYS A 376 2.70 -12.05 -3.82
CA CYS A 376 1.63 -12.89 -3.28
C CYS A 376 0.42 -12.08 -2.82
N GLY A 377 0.65 -10.99 -2.09
CA GLY A 377 -0.41 -10.07 -1.66
C GLY A 377 -1.13 -9.41 -2.83
N SER A 378 -0.42 -9.03 -3.90
CA SER A 378 -1.04 -8.41 -5.09
C SER A 378 -1.99 -9.39 -5.80
N VAL A 379 -1.64 -10.68 -5.86
CA VAL A 379 -2.54 -11.71 -6.37
C VAL A 379 -3.76 -11.88 -5.45
N GLY A 380 -3.55 -11.90 -4.12
CA GLY A 380 -4.66 -11.94 -3.16
C GLY A 380 -5.60 -10.74 -3.27
N ALA A 381 -5.08 -9.55 -3.55
CA ALA A 381 -5.87 -8.34 -3.72
C ALA A 381 -6.94 -8.46 -4.82
N ILE A 382 -6.69 -9.26 -5.87
CA ILE A 382 -7.65 -9.51 -6.96
C ILE A 382 -8.96 -10.10 -6.39
N LEU A 383 -8.85 -11.02 -5.43
CA LEU A 383 -10.02 -11.59 -4.74
C LEU A 383 -10.80 -10.52 -3.98
N GLY A 384 -10.12 -9.52 -3.40
CA GLY A 384 -10.78 -8.40 -2.72
C GLY A 384 -11.60 -7.51 -3.65
N GLY A 385 -11.16 -7.32 -4.89
CA GLY A 385 -11.94 -6.63 -5.92
C GLY A 385 -13.10 -7.47 -6.47
N LEU A 386 -12.87 -8.79 -6.59
CA LEU A 386 -13.78 -9.70 -7.27
C LEU A 386 -14.94 -10.20 -6.39
N LEU A 387 -14.62 -10.70 -5.18
CA LEU A 387 -15.61 -11.40 -4.32
C LEU A 387 -16.86 -10.56 -3.99
N PRO A 388 -16.78 -9.25 -3.69
CA PRO A 388 -17.98 -8.45 -3.37
C PRO A 388 -18.98 -8.31 -4.52
N GLY A 389 -18.58 -8.59 -5.75
CA GLY A 389 -19.48 -8.57 -6.91
C GLY A 389 -20.22 -9.89 -7.13
N TYR A 390 -19.69 -11.00 -6.62
CA TYR A 390 -20.22 -12.34 -6.84
C TYR A 390 -20.97 -12.92 -5.64
N PHE A 391 -20.68 -12.42 -4.44
CA PHE A 391 -21.25 -12.89 -3.20
C PHE A 391 -21.90 -11.75 -2.41
N ASP A 392 -22.86 -12.09 -1.58
CA ASP A 392 -23.46 -11.13 -0.67
C ASP A 392 -22.45 -10.66 0.40
N THR A 393 -22.73 -9.50 0.97
CA THR A 393 -21.82 -8.85 1.93
C THR A 393 -21.49 -9.74 3.14
N VAL A 394 -22.45 -10.53 3.64
CA VAL A 394 -22.26 -11.42 4.79
C VAL A 394 -21.24 -12.51 4.45
N THR A 395 -21.45 -13.20 3.33
CA THR A 395 -20.56 -14.24 2.84
C THR A 395 -19.13 -13.70 2.61
N VAL A 396 -19.00 -12.53 2.01
CA VAL A 396 -17.70 -11.87 1.77
C VAL A 396 -16.94 -11.63 3.08
N PHE A 397 -17.60 -11.08 4.10
CA PHE A 397 -16.96 -10.81 5.39
C PHE A 397 -16.64 -12.09 6.18
N ILE A 398 -17.46 -13.13 6.09
CA ILE A 398 -17.15 -14.45 6.67
C ILE A 398 -15.90 -15.04 6.02
N VAL A 399 -15.80 -14.98 4.68
CA VAL A 399 -14.61 -15.44 3.95
C VAL A 399 -13.37 -14.66 4.39
N PHE A 400 -13.46 -13.34 4.51
CA PHE A 400 -12.31 -12.52 4.93
C PHE A 400 -11.93 -12.76 6.40
N ALA A 401 -12.89 -12.98 7.27
CA ALA A 401 -12.62 -13.39 8.66
C ALA A 401 -11.92 -14.76 8.70
N GLY A 402 -12.36 -15.70 7.87
CA GLY A 402 -11.70 -17.00 7.70
C GLY A 402 -10.28 -16.87 7.16
N CYS A 403 -10.05 -15.99 6.18
CA CYS A 403 -8.73 -15.70 5.63
C CYS A 403 -7.80 -15.06 6.69
N ALA A 404 -8.29 -14.11 7.49
CA ALA A 404 -7.55 -13.49 8.58
C ALA A 404 -7.19 -14.52 9.67
N MET A 405 -8.14 -15.35 10.06
CA MET A 405 -7.93 -16.47 11.00
C MET A 405 -6.88 -17.44 10.47
N PHE A 406 -7.00 -17.85 9.20
CA PHE A 406 -6.03 -18.73 8.56
C PHE A 406 -4.64 -18.11 8.54
N SER A 407 -4.51 -16.81 8.20
CA SER A 407 -3.24 -16.10 8.26
C SER A 407 -2.63 -16.12 9.66
N ALA A 408 -3.44 -15.93 10.71
CA ALA A 408 -2.99 -16.02 12.09
C ALA A 408 -2.47 -17.43 12.41
N LEU A 409 -3.25 -18.48 12.08
CA LEU A 409 -2.90 -19.87 12.36
C LEU A 409 -1.62 -20.32 11.67
N VAL A 410 -1.39 -19.92 10.43
CA VAL A 410 -0.17 -20.24 9.66
C VAL A 410 1.07 -19.57 10.24
N LEU A 411 0.93 -18.42 10.92
CA LEU A 411 2.02 -17.72 11.58
C LEU A 411 2.33 -18.23 13.00
N ILE A 412 1.38 -18.92 13.68
CA ILE A 412 1.58 -19.45 15.06
C ILE A 412 2.82 -20.34 15.20
N PRO A 413 3.13 -21.28 14.28
CA PRO A 413 4.33 -22.12 14.42
C PRO A 413 5.63 -21.29 14.40
N HIS A 414 5.60 -20.07 13.86
CA HIS A 414 6.74 -19.15 13.77
C HIS A 414 6.77 -18.13 14.91
N TRP A 415 5.92 -18.29 15.95
CA TRP A 415 5.78 -17.37 17.10
C TRP A 415 7.11 -16.96 17.73
N ASN A 416 7.99 -17.93 17.93
CA ASN A 416 9.29 -17.72 18.59
C ASN A 416 10.44 -17.42 17.62
N SER A 417 10.15 -17.32 16.32
CA SER A 417 11.17 -17.02 15.31
C SER A 417 11.76 -15.63 15.53
N ARG A 418 13.08 -15.54 15.52
CA ARG A 418 13.83 -14.28 15.63
C ARG A 418 14.54 -13.98 14.32
N PRO A 419 14.67 -12.70 13.94
CA PRO A 419 15.46 -12.30 12.78
C PRO A 419 16.90 -12.85 12.87
N GLY A 420 17.38 -13.46 11.79
CA GLY A 420 18.69 -14.13 11.77
C GLY A 420 19.90 -13.21 11.99
N GLY A 421 19.75 -11.89 11.77
CA GLY A 421 20.81 -10.89 11.96
C GLY A 421 21.01 -10.43 13.42
N LEU A 422 20.04 -10.66 14.31
CA LEU A 422 20.14 -10.18 15.71
C LEU A 422 20.94 -11.10 16.63
N ARG A 423 21.41 -12.28 16.16
CA ARG A 423 22.29 -13.14 16.97
C ARG A 423 23.69 -12.56 17.22
N ALA A 424 24.10 -11.54 16.47
CA ALA A 424 25.47 -11.03 16.54
C ALA A 424 25.65 -9.68 17.26
N HIS A 425 24.58 -8.91 17.57
CA HIS A 425 24.77 -7.52 18.02
C HIS A 425 24.12 -7.13 19.36
N TYR A 426 23.43 -8.05 20.05
CA TYR A 426 23.03 -7.82 21.44
C TYR A 426 23.45 -9.02 22.29
N PRO A 427 24.65 -9.01 22.88
CA PRO A 427 24.91 -9.87 24.01
C PRO A 427 23.89 -9.51 25.09
N LEU A 428 23.18 -10.52 25.61
CA LEU A 428 22.35 -10.38 26.78
C LEU A 428 23.17 -9.61 27.81
N VAL A 429 22.82 -8.35 28.11
CA VAL A 429 23.36 -7.65 29.26
C VAL A 429 22.92 -8.49 30.45
N PRO A 430 23.80 -9.19 31.16
CA PRO A 430 23.43 -9.84 32.41
C PRO A 430 22.95 -8.72 33.32
N ASN A 431 21.83 -8.93 34.02
CA ASN A 431 21.38 -8.07 35.10
C ASN A 431 22.55 -7.90 36.08
N ARG A 432 23.39 -6.89 35.88
CA ARG A 432 24.29 -6.42 36.93
C ARG A 432 23.44 -5.54 37.83
N PRO A 433 23.29 -5.90 39.12
CA PRO A 433 22.69 -4.97 40.04
C PRO A 433 23.57 -3.71 40.07
N ILE A 434 22.92 -2.55 39.88
CA ILE A 434 23.57 -1.25 39.98
C ILE A 434 24.13 -1.17 41.42
N SER A 435 25.42 -1.35 41.57
CA SER A 435 26.14 -1.09 42.81
C SER A 435 26.15 0.43 43.03
N VAL A 436 25.28 0.89 43.90
CA VAL A 436 25.30 2.25 44.46
C VAL A 436 26.46 2.38 45.42
N LYS A 437 27.70 2.39 44.92
CA LYS A 437 28.91 2.77 45.67
C LYS A 437 29.93 3.39 44.71
N SER A 438 29.78 4.66 44.41
CA SER A 438 30.86 5.62 44.06
C SER A 438 30.31 7.00 43.72
N LEU A 439 29.59 7.59 44.65
CA LEU A 439 29.39 9.05 44.69
C LEU A 439 29.67 9.50 46.12
N ARG A 440 30.94 9.35 46.54
CA ARG A 440 31.56 10.06 47.67
C ARG A 440 33.07 9.97 47.46
N THR A 441 33.63 10.92 46.77
CA THR A 441 34.86 11.67 47.06
C THR A 441 34.95 12.78 46.04
#